data_87612dc3700812131898ab2e60b8f5f0
#
_entry.id   87612dc3700812131898ab2e60b8f5f0
#
_cell.length_a   1.000
_cell.length_b   1.000
_cell.length_c   1.000
_cell.angle_alpha   90.00
_cell.angle_beta   90.00
_cell.angle_gamma   90.00
#
_symmetry.space_group_name_H-M   'P 1'
#
loop_
_entity.id
_entity.type
_entity.pdbx_description
1 polymer ?
#
loop_
_entity_poly.entity_id
_entity_poly.type
_entity_poly.pdbx_seq_one_letter_code
_entity_poly.pdbx_strand_id
1 'polypeptide(L)'
;NFYKDTTLQKILREVNVQYADLSDVNKELTECFARLKVYLPNISIPHFYTSIGALTESIIVIDGYVGISLDKYLGQDFYIYSNYYPENQRRTMVRSMIVPDCIGFYLLSCYPSPQTDTLSHSREIHRGKIQWLVNQVTKKNVFTDDNVVAVDIFMKNNKNLSIEDLLSDSTIVLTTDNPQIL
;
A
#
# COMPACT_ATOMS: atom_id res chain seq x y z
N ASN A 1 -22.93 -3.45 -23.22
CA ASN A 1 -23.93 -3.08 -22.23
C ASN A 1 -23.48 -3.64 -20.88
N PHE A 2 -23.05 -2.76 -19.98
CA PHE A 2 -22.49 -3.06 -18.66
C PHE A 2 -23.29 -4.11 -17.87
N TYR A 3 -24.60 -4.03 -17.90
CA TYR A 3 -25.49 -4.98 -17.19
C TYR A 3 -25.60 -6.37 -17.84
N LYS A 4 -25.06 -6.56 -19.04
CA LYS A 4 -25.08 -7.86 -19.75
C LYS A 4 -23.73 -8.58 -19.68
N ASP A 5 -22.70 -7.97 -19.08
CA ASP A 5 -21.41 -8.60 -18.90
C ASP A 5 -21.49 -9.64 -17.77
N THR A 6 -21.43 -10.89 -18.16
CA THR A 6 -21.52 -12.02 -17.21
C THR A 6 -20.33 -12.07 -16.26
N THR A 7 -19.16 -11.60 -16.67
CA THR A 7 -17.96 -11.53 -15.83
C THR A 7 -18.14 -10.48 -14.73
N LEU A 8 -18.61 -9.30 -15.10
CA LEU A 8 -18.90 -8.25 -14.13
C LEU A 8 -19.99 -8.67 -13.13
N GLN A 9 -21.03 -9.36 -13.57
CA GLN A 9 -22.08 -9.86 -12.67
C GLN A 9 -21.55 -10.88 -11.65
N LYS A 10 -20.58 -11.71 -12.05
CA LYS A 10 -19.89 -12.64 -11.14
C LYS A 10 -19.03 -11.90 -10.12
N ILE A 11 -18.27 -10.89 -10.55
CA ILE A 11 -17.46 -10.02 -9.68
C ILE A 11 -18.36 -9.32 -8.65
N LEU A 12 -19.45 -8.68 -9.11
CA LEU A 12 -20.41 -7.99 -8.25
C LEU A 12 -20.98 -8.91 -7.15
N ARG A 13 -21.35 -10.13 -7.55
CA ARG A 13 -21.89 -11.14 -6.60
C ARG A 13 -20.83 -11.49 -5.55
N GLU A 14 -19.61 -11.74 -5.97
CA GLU A 14 -18.54 -12.14 -5.08
C GLU A 14 -18.17 -11.01 -4.11
N VAL A 15 -18.07 -9.76 -4.59
CA VAL A 15 -17.84 -8.59 -3.73
C VAL A 15 -18.96 -8.46 -2.70
N ASN A 16 -20.24 -8.59 -3.10
CA ASN A 16 -21.36 -8.48 -2.17
C ASN A 16 -21.35 -9.59 -1.08
N VAL A 17 -20.86 -10.78 -1.41
CA VAL A 17 -20.73 -11.87 -0.44
C VAL A 17 -19.56 -11.64 0.51
N GLN A 18 -18.35 -11.37 -0.03
CA GLN A 18 -17.13 -11.27 0.78
C GLN A 18 -17.05 -9.99 1.59
N TYR A 19 -17.68 -8.91 1.11
CA TYR A 19 -17.59 -7.56 1.68
C TYR A 19 -18.93 -7.02 2.20
N ALA A 20 -19.84 -7.92 2.55
CA ALA A 20 -21.08 -7.54 3.25
C ALA A 20 -20.81 -6.83 4.58
N ASP A 21 -19.70 -7.14 5.23
CA ASP A 21 -19.20 -6.46 6.42
C ASP A 21 -17.74 -6.04 6.20
N LEU A 22 -17.44 -4.78 6.49
CA LEU A 22 -16.12 -4.14 6.43
C LEU A 22 -15.66 -3.62 7.80
N SER A 23 -16.29 -4.06 8.88
CA SER A 23 -15.97 -3.57 10.24
C SER A 23 -14.52 -3.84 10.66
N ASP A 24 -13.94 -4.96 10.24
CA ASP A 24 -12.54 -5.30 10.43
C ASP A 24 -11.59 -4.35 9.69
N VAL A 25 -11.88 -4.04 8.42
CA VAL A 25 -11.10 -3.11 7.60
C VAL A 25 -11.17 -1.70 8.19
N ASN A 26 -12.38 -1.23 8.57
CA ASN A 26 -12.57 0.08 9.18
C ASN A 26 -11.83 0.20 10.51
N LYS A 27 -11.88 -0.82 11.35
CA LYS A 27 -11.14 -0.87 12.61
C LYS A 27 -9.63 -0.79 12.37
N GLU A 28 -9.11 -1.63 11.49
CA GLU A 28 -7.68 -1.66 11.18
C GLU A 28 -7.20 -0.33 10.57
N LEU A 29 -7.95 0.29 9.64
CA LEU A 29 -7.66 1.62 9.10
C LEU A 29 -7.58 2.66 10.21
N THR A 30 -8.58 2.70 11.11
CA THR A 30 -8.62 3.64 12.22
C THR A 30 -7.39 3.50 13.12
N GLU A 31 -7.04 2.28 13.51
CA GLU A 31 -5.87 2.01 14.33
C GLU A 31 -4.56 2.36 13.63
N CYS A 32 -4.44 2.06 12.33
CA CYS A 32 -3.26 2.38 11.55
C CYS A 32 -3.07 3.89 11.38
N PHE A 33 -4.14 4.64 11.09
CA PHE A 33 -4.06 6.11 11.00
C PHE A 33 -3.79 6.77 12.35
N ALA A 34 -4.30 6.23 13.45
CA ALA A 34 -3.93 6.69 14.79
C ALA A 34 -2.41 6.52 15.05
N ARG A 35 -1.83 5.37 14.66
CA ARG A 35 -0.38 5.15 14.75
C ARG A 35 0.40 6.03 13.77
N LEU A 36 -0.11 6.22 12.56
CA LEU A 36 0.52 7.07 11.55
C LEU A 36 0.64 8.52 12.03
N LYS A 37 -0.37 9.03 12.74
CA LYS A 37 -0.34 10.36 13.39
C LYS A 37 0.77 10.51 14.43
N VAL A 38 1.24 9.43 15.05
CA VAL A 38 2.39 9.47 15.96
C VAL A 38 3.69 9.68 15.19
N TYR A 39 3.82 9.07 14.01
CA TYR A 39 5.00 9.20 13.14
C TYR A 39 4.99 10.49 12.31
N LEU A 40 3.83 10.91 11.86
CA LEU A 40 3.58 12.06 10.99
C LEU A 40 2.43 12.90 11.57
N PRO A 41 2.68 13.76 12.58
CA PRO A 41 1.62 14.48 13.30
C PRO A 41 0.75 15.36 12.41
N ASN A 42 1.32 15.90 11.34
CA ASN A 42 0.65 16.83 10.43
C ASN A 42 -0.11 16.13 9.28
N ILE A 43 0.01 14.79 9.15
CA ILE A 43 -0.68 14.08 8.06
C ILE A 43 -2.20 14.18 8.24
N SER A 44 -2.91 14.47 7.16
CA SER A 44 -4.38 14.46 7.16
C SER A 44 -4.90 13.02 7.16
N ILE A 45 -6.11 12.80 7.66
CA ILE A 45 -6.79 11.50 7.54
C ILE A 45 -7.73 11.61 6.34
N PRO A 46 -7.57 10.79 5.30
CA PRO A 46 -8.44 10.86 4.12
C PRO A 46 -9.83 10.26 4.40
N HIS A 47 -10.77 10.59 3.54
CA HIS A 47 -12.07 9.92 3.50
C HIS A 47 -11.97 8.65 2.65
N PHE A 48 -12.53 7.54 3.15
CA PHE A 48 -12.50 6.25 2.47
C PHE A 48 -13.83 5.93 1.81
N TYR A 49 -13.77 5.44 0.57
CA TYR A 49 -14.92 4.96 -0.19
C TYR A 49 -14.59 3.61 -0.82
N THR A 50 -15.56 2.74 -0.88
CA THR A 50 -15.44 1.47 -1.61
C THR A 50 -16.11 1.58 -2.98
N SER A 51 -15.53 0.90 -3.95
CA SER A 51 -16.03 0.84 -5.31
C SER A 51 -15.81 -0.55 -5.91
N ILE A 52 -16.32 -0.73 -7.13
CA ILE A 52 -16.01 -1.88 -7.98
C ILE A 52 -15.48 -1.30 -9.28
N GLY A 53 -14.17 -1.47 -9.52
CA GLY A 53 -13.44 -0.84 -10.61
C GLY A 53 -13.32 -1.70 -11.88
N ALA A 54 -14.06 -2.80 -11.99
CA ALA A 54 -13.94 -3.76 -13.09
C ALA A 54 -12.49 -4.22 -13.33
N LEU A 55 -11.77 -4.50 -12.25
CA LEU A 55 -10.39 -4.99 -12.22
C LEU A 55 -9.34 -3.98 -12.75
N THR A 56 -9.64 -2.70 -12.80
CA THR A 56 -8.65 -1.67 -13.24
C THR A 56 -7.70 -1.30 -12.11
N GLU A 57 -8.03 -0.27 -11.34
CA GLU A 57 -7.20 0.21 -10.24
C GLU A 57 -7.56 -0.47 -8.91
N SER A 58 -6.58 -0.71 -8.04
CA SER A 58 -6.84 -1.25 -6.69
C SER A 58 -7.19 -0.14 -5.69
N ILE A 59 -6.37 0.91 -5.68
CA ILE A 59 -6.55 2.09 -4.82
C ILE A 59 -6.43 3.34 -5.69
N ILE A 60 -7.32 4.29 -5.48
CA ILE A 60 -7.30 5.61 -6.12
C ILE A 60 -7.21 6.65 -5.01
N VAL A 61 -6.25 7.57 -5.10
CA VAL A 61 -6.09 8.68 -4.15
C VAL A 61 -6.28 10.00 -4.88
N ILE A 62 -7.27 10.80 -4.47
CA ILE A 62 -7.59 12.10 -5.08
C ILE A 62 -8.04 13.06 -3.97
N ASP A 63 -7.37 14.20 -3.83
CA ASP A 63 -7.81 15.35 -3.02
C ASP A 63 -8.33 15.00 -1.60
N GLY A 64 -7.62 14.15 -0.88
CA GLY A 64 -8.00 13.73 0.47
C GLY A 64 -9.03 12.59 0.52
N TYR A 65 -9.30 11.94 -0.61
CA TYR A 65 -10.15 10.77 -0.70
C TYR A 65 -9.35 9.56 -1.14
N VAL A 66 -9.67 8.40 -0.57
CA VAL A 66 -9.11 7.10 -0.95
C VAL A 66 -10.25 6.17 -1.39
N GLY A 67 -10.27 5.84 -2.66
CA GLY A 67 -11.18 4.86 -3.25
C GLY A 67 -10.57 3.46 -3.22
N ILE A 68 -11.32 2.48 -2.74
CA ILE A 68 -10.91 1.08 -2.61
C ILE A 68 -11.73 0.24 -3.58
N SER A 69 -11.10 -0.33 -4.59
CA SER A 69 -11.76 -1.25 -5.53
C SER A 69 -11.79 -2.66 -4.94
N LEU A 70 -12.90 -3.03 -4.30
CA LEU A 70 -13.02 -4.31 -3.57
C LEU A 70 -12.86 -5.53 -4.48
N ASP A 71 -13.17 -5.39 -5.75
CA ASP A 71 -12.99 -6.42 -6.76
C ASP A 71 -11.52 -6.79 -7.03
N LYS A 72 -10.57 -6.01 -6.53
CA LYS A 72 -9.13 -6.31 -6.59
C LYS A 72 -8.64 -7.19 -5.43
N TYR A 73 -9.49 -7.52 -4.46
CA TYR A 73 -9.11 -8.20 -3.22
C TYR A 73 -9.96 -9.44 -2.92
N LEU A 74 -10.52 -10.10 -3.94
CA LEU A 74 -11.40 -11.27 -3.81
C LEU A 74 -10.69 -12.58 -3.46
N GLY A 75 -9.37 -12.54 -3.30
CA GLY A 75 -8.54 -13.70 -2.98
C GLY A 75 -7.69 -14.17 -4.16
N GLN A 76 -6.48 -14.65 -3.86
CA GLN A 76 -5.51 -15.06 -4.89
C GLN A 76 -6.04 -16.13 -5.85
N ASP A 77 -6.96 -16.97 -5.37
CA ASP A 77 -7.52 -18.09 -6.10
C ASP A 77 -8.88 -17.77 -6.77
N PHE A 78 -9.28 -16.49 -6.72
CA PHE A 78 -10.48 -16.06 -7.44
C PHE A 78 -10.32 -16.34 -8.92
N TYR A 79 -11.12 -17.26 -9.44
CA TYR A 79 -10.93 -17.90 -10.74
C TYR A 79 -10.85 -16.93 -11.93
N ILE A 80 -11.50 -15.74 -11.83
CA ILE A 80 -11.45 -14.73 -12.89
C ILE A 80 -10.05 -14.11 -12.98
N TYR A 81 -9.33 -13.97 -11.87
CA TYR A 81 -8.01 -13.34 -11.86
C TYR A 81 -6.97 -14.05 -12.72
N SER A 82 -7.05 -15.38 -12.84
CA SER A 82 -6.12 -16.15 -13.67
C SER A 82 -6.14 -15.75 -15.16
N ASN A 83 -7.23 -15.13 -15.63
CA ASN A 83 -7.34 -14.65 -17.00
C ASN A 83 -6.68 -13.28 -17.23
N TYR A 84 -6.37 -12.54 -16.16
CA TYR A 84 -5.92 -11.15 -16.24
C TYR A 84 -4.60 -10.88 -15.53
N TYR A 85 -4.24 -11.70 -14.51
CA TYR A 85 -3.10 -11.43 -13.65
C TYR A 85 -2.20 -12.66 -13.50
N PRO A 86 -0.87 -12.48 -13.54
CA PRO A 86 0.08 -13.54 -13.22
C PRO A 86 0.01 -13.90 -11.72
N GLU A 87 0.49 -15.08 -11.37
CA GLU A 87 0.38 -15.64 -10.01
C GLU A 87 1.02 -14.72 -8.95
N ASN A 88 2.19 -14.16 -9.23
CA ASN A 88 2.88 -13.26 -8.30
C ASN A 88 2.04 -12.03 -7.93
N GLN A 89 1.29 -11.47 -8.88
CA GLN A 89 0.38 -10.37 -8.62
C GLN A 89 -0.86 -10.81 -7.84
N ARG A 90 -1.43 -11.98 -8.18
CA ARG A 90 -2.61 -12.51 -7.50
C ARG A 90 -2.40 -12.75 -6.00
N ARG A 91 -1.17 -13.07 -5.58
CA ARG A 91 -0.81 -13.27 -4.16
C ARG A 91 -1.08 -12.06 -3.28
N THR A 92 -1.06 -10.85 -3.85
CA THR A 92 -1.36 -9.61 -3.13
C THR A 92 -2.82 -9.18 -3.25
N MET A 93 -3.63 -9.85 -4.09
CA MET A 93 -5.02 -9.51 -4.32
C MET A 93 -5.95 -10.19 -3.28
N VAL A 94 -5.65 -9.98 -2.02
CA VAL A 94 -6.32 -10.61 -0.86
C VAL A 94 -6.80 -9.55 0.13
N ARG A 95 -7.87 -9.85 0.87
CA ARG A 95 -8.50 -8.91 1.83
C ARG A 95 -7.50 -8.28 2.79
N SER A 96 -6.51 -9.03 3.26
CA SER A 96 -5.49 -8.54 4.21
C SER A 96 -4.57 -7.46 3.64
N MET A 97 -4.54 -7.27 2.31
CA MET A 97 -3.77 -6.23 1.63
C MET A 97 -4.52 -4.91 1.49
N ILE A 98 -5.82 -4.85 1.75
CA ILE A 98 -6.61 -3.62 1.60
C ILE A 98 -6.00 -2.47 2.43
N VAL A 99 -5.79 -2.70 3.73
CA VAL A 99 -5.28 -1.64 4.62
C VAL A 99 -3.83 -1.27 4.32
N PRO A 100 -2.89 -2.22 4.13
CA PRO A 100 -1.53 -1.91 3.67
C PRO A 100 -1.50 -1.08 2.39
N ASP A 101 -2.28 -1.45 1.39
CA ASP A 101 -2.34 -0.74 0.11
C ASP A 101 -2.93 0.67 0.28
N CYS A 102 -4.03 0.82 1.04
CA CYS A 102 -4.61 2.14 1.33
C CYS A 102 -3.57 3.10 1.93
N ILE A 103 -2.82 2.64 2.94
CA ILE A 103 -1.81 3.46 3.60
C ILE A 103 -0.64 3.73 2.65
N GLY A 104 -0.15 2.72 1.94
CA GLY A 104 0.96 2.84 1.02
C GLY A 104 0.68 3.82 -0.12
N PHE A 105 -0.43 3.69 -0.81
CA PHE A 105 -0.82 4.61 -1.89
C PHE A 105 -1.13 6.02 -1.38
N TYR A 106 -1.74 6.14 -0.20
CA TYR A 106 -1.96 7.45 0.43
C TYR A 106 -0.64 8.13 0.77
N LEU A 107 0.31 7.42 1.37
CA LEU A 107 1.64 7.95 1.66
C LEU A 107 2.40 8.34 0.39
N LEU A 108 2.34 7.54 -0.68
CA LEU A 108 2.94 7.88 -1.97
C LEU A 108 2.32 9.14 -2.59
N SER A 109 1.05 9.45 -2.33
CA SER A 109 0.42 10.69 -2.79
C SER A 109 0.86 11.90 -1.97
N CYS A 110 1.09 11.72 -0.65
CA CYS A 110 1.56 12.78 0.25
C CYS A 110 3.07 13.05 0.09
N TYR A 111 3.83 12.00 -0.17
CA TYR A 111 5.29 12.00 -0.32
C TYR A 111 5.67 11.36 -1.65
N PRO A 112 5.48 12.06 -2.79
CA PRO A 112 5.80 11.51 -4.10
C PRO A 112 7.32 11.35 -4.27
N SER A 113 7.72 10.34 -5.04
CA SER A 113 9.14 10.17 -5.40
C SER A 113 9.65 11.40 -6.16
N PRO A 114 10.87 11.88 -5.87
CA PRO A 114 11.44 13.02 -6.57
C PRO A 114 11.46 12.81 -8.09
N GLN A 115 10.94 13.78 -8.84
CA GLN A 115 10.85 13.70 -10.32
C GLN A 115 12.21 13.81 -11.02
N THR A 116 13.23 14.34 -10.32
CA THR A 116 14.59 14.51 -10.84
C THR A 116 15.37 13.22 -10.93
N ASP A 117 14.84 12.14 -10.35
CA ASP A 117 15.53 10.87 -10.27
C ASP A 117 15.19 10.00 -11.48
N THR A 118 16.07 10.05 -12.49
CA THR A 118 16.01 9.18 -13.67
C THR A 118 16.42 7.73 -13.36
N LEU A 119 16.94 7.48 -12.13
CA LEU A 119 17.41 6.18 -11.70
C LEU A 119 16.23 5.37 -11.11
N SER A 120 15.95 4.23 -11.70
CA SER A 120 14.95 3.27 -11.18
C SER A 120 15.20 2.90 -9.71
N HIS A 121 16.46 2.85 -9.30
CA HIS A 121 16.92 2.52 -7.96
C HIS A 121 16.39 3.50 -6.88
N SER A 122 16.41 4.81 -7.13
CA SER A 122 15.90 5.79 -6.16
C SER A 122 14.40 5.64 -5.93
N ARG A 123 13.64 5.30 -6.97
CA ARG A 123 12.20 5.04 -6.83
C ARG A 123 11.92 3.78 -6.03
N GLU A 124 12.73 2.76 -6.18
CA GLU A 124 12.63 1.51 -5.43
C GLU A 124 12.96 1.75 -3.95
N ILE A 125 14.01 2.52 -3.65
CA ILE A 125 14.34 2.92 -2.29
C ILE A 125 13.20 3.74 -1.67
N HIS A 126 12.67 4.74 -2.40
CA HIS A 126 11.56 5.55 -1.90
C HIS A 126 10.33 4.68 -1.60
N ARG A 127 10.00 3.74 -2.48
CA ARG A 127 8.94 2.76 -2.23
C ARG A 127 9.25 1.92 -0.99
N GLY A 128 10.49 1.49 -0.81
CA GLY A 128 10.94 0.76 0.38
C GLY A 128 10.74 1.54 1.68
N LYS A 129 11.01 2.87 1.67
CA LYS A 129 10.73 3.76 2.82
C LYS A 129 9.24 3.78 3.17
N ILE A 130 8.38 3.94 2.17
CA ILE A 130 6.92 3.91 2.36
C ILE A 130 6.47 2.54 2.90
N GLN A 131 6.90 1.44 2.30
CA GLN A 131 6.55 0.09 2.69
C GLN A 131 7.03 -0.26 4.10
N TRP A 132 8.23 0.19 4.48
CA TRP A 132 8.71 0.06 5.85
C TRP A 132 7.76 0.77 6.84
N LEU A 133 7.34 2.01 6.55
CA LEU A 133 6.40 2.72 7.41
C LEU A 133 5.03 2.02 7.47
N VAL A 134 4.55 1.46 6.36
CA VAL A 134 3.33 0.63 6.36
C VAL A 134 3.47 -0.55 7.33
N ASN A 135 4.61 -1.26 7.32
CA ASN A 135 4.87 -2.33 8.28
C ASN A 135 4.81 -1.83 9.75
N GLN A 136 5.40 -0.65 10.03
CA GLN A 136 5.38 -0.07 11.38
C GLN A 136 3.96 0.24 11.86
N VAL A 137 3.14 0.86 11.01
CA VAL A 137 1.78 1.28 11.41
C VAL A 137 0.78 0.14 11.42
N THR A 138 0.93 -0.85 10.54
CA THR A 138 0.08 -2.07 10.56
C THR A 138 0.49 -3.05 11.66
N LYS A 139 1.73 -2.95 12.18
CA LYS A 139 2.36 -3.93 13.05
C LYS A 139 2.42 -5.33 12.43
N LYS A 140 2.52 -5.38 11.11
CA LYS A 140 2.62 -6.60 10.32
C LYS A 140 3.87 -6.52 9.45
N ASN A 141 4.50 -7.64 9.19
CA ASN A 141 5.62 -7.74 8.25
C ASN A 141 5.07 -8.06 6.84
N VAL A 142 4.36 -7.08 6.25
CA VAL A 142 3.67 -7.24 4.95
C VAL A 142 4.67 -7.18 3.80
N PHE A 143 5.60 -6.23 3.86
CA PHE A 143 6.64 -6.02 2.86
C PHE A 143 7.98 -6.44 3.42
N THR A 144 8.71 -7.27 2.68
CA THR A 144 9.94 -7.93 3.17
C THR A 144 11.08 -7.89 2.14
N ASP A 145 10.98 -7.03 1.13
CA ASP A 145 12.04 -6.89 0.14
C ASP A 145 13.30 -6.21 0.71
N ASP A 146 14.41 -6.33 -0.01
CA ASP A 146 15.72 -5.86 0.44
C ASP A 146 15.74 -4.36 0.78
N ASN A 147 14.96 -3.53 0.06
CA ASN A 147 14.88 -2.11 0.34
C ASN A 147 14.18 -1.84 1.68
N VAL A 148 13.13 -2.59 2.01
CA VAL A 148 12.44 -2.49 3.32
C VAL A 148 13.39 -2.88 4.45
N VAL A 149 14.15 -3.95 4.28
CA VAL A 149 15.15 -4.39 5.25
C VAL A 149 16.26 -3.35 5.42
N ALA A 150 16.76 -2.77 4.33
CA ALA A 150 17.77 -1.71 4.37
C ALA A 150 17.27 -0.47 5.12
N VAL A 151 16.01 -0.05 4.89
CA VAL A 151 15.38 1.05 5.64
C VAL A 151 15.29 0.72 7.13
N ASP A 152 14.90 -0.48 7.49
CA ASP A 152 14.78 -0.90 8.89
C ASP A 152 16.12 -0.83 9.62
N ILE A 153 17.20 -1.32 9.00
CA ILE A 153 18.57 -1.23 9.52
C ILE A 153 19.00 0.23 9.66
N PHE A 154 18.76 1.03 8.61
CA PHE A 154 19.09 2.46 8.62
C PHE A 154 18.40 3.20 9.77
N MET A 155 17.10 3.00 9.96
CA MET A 155 16.34 3.67 11.02
C MET A 155 16.75 3.21 12.41
N LYS A 156 17.13 1.95 12.62
CA LYS A 156 17.69 1.46 13.88
C LYS A 156 19.00 2.16 14.26
N ASN A 157 19.80 2.53 13.27
CA ASN A 157 21.07 3.23 13.45
C ASN A 157 20.92 4.77 13.55
N ASN A 158 19.80 5.33 13.06
CA ASN A 158 19.54 6.77 13.01
C ASN A 158 18.30 7.15 13.83
N LYS A 159 18.27 6.81 15.12
CA LYS A 159 17.09 6.95 16.01
C LYS A 159 16.56 8.37 16.15
N ASN A 160 17.36 9.38 15.85
CA ASN A 160 17.00 10.80 15.94
C ASN A 160 16.41 11.35 14.63
N LEU A 161 16.44 10.56 13.54
CA LEU A 161 15.87 10.97 12.26
C LEU A 161 14.34 10.89 12.33
N SER A 162 13.67 11.98 11.95
CA SER A 162 12.22 11.98 11.86
C SER A 162 11.73 11.17 10.66
N ILE A 163 10.51 10.64 10.74
CA ILE A 163 9.92 9.93 9.62
C ILE A 163 9.62 10.90 8.46
N GLU A 164 9.30 12.15 8.77
CA GLU A 164 9.09 13.18 7.76
C GLU A 164 10.38 13.45 6.96
N ASP A 165 11.53 13.54 7.63
CA ASP A 165 12.83 13.70 6.96
C ASP A 165 13.17 12.44 6.14
N LEU A 166 12.94 11.24 6.70
CA LEU A 166 13.16 9.99 5.96
C LEU A 166 12.39 9.97 4.63
N LEU A 167 11.14 10.42 4.61
CA LEU A 167 10.28 10.37 3.43
C LEU A 167 10.54 11.53 2.46
N SER A 168 10.91 12.71 2.96
CA SER A 168 11.06 13.93 2.17
C SER A 168 12.46 14.11 1.61
N ASP A 169 13.49 13.60 2.31
CA ASP A 169 14.88 13.79 1.91
C ASP A 169 15.31 12.78 0.86
N SER A 170 15.50 13.28 -0.38
CA SER A 170 16.01 12.50 -1.51
C SER A 170 17.51 12.18 -1.40
N THR A 171 18.25 12.86 -0.53
CA THR A 171 19.70 12.63 -0.34
C THR A 171 19.99 11.43 0.56
N ILE A 172 18.99 10.93 1.30
CA ILE A 172 19.10 9.69 2.06
C ILE A 172 19.14 8.53 1.08
N VAL A 173 20.32 8.23 0.60
CA VAL A 173 20.61 7.06 -0.24
C VAL A 173 20.94 5.89 0.66
N LEU A 174 20.09 4.90 0.66
CA LEU A 174 20.38 3.62 1.29
C LEU A 174 21.27 2.83 0.34
N THR A 175 22.56 2.78 0.63
CA THR A 175 23.48 1.92 -0.10
C THR A 175 23.31 0.48 0.41
N THR A 176 22.79 -0.38 -0.43
CA THR A 176 22.81 -1.84 -0.21
C THR A 176 24.26 -2.39 -0.23
N ASP A 177 25.22 -1.57 -0.61
CA ASP A 177 26.65 -1.91 -0.74
C ASP A 177 27.46 -1.69 0.55
N ASN A 178 26.81 -1.65 1.72
CA ASN A 178 27.55 -1.57 2.98
C ASN A 178 28.04 -2.99 3.37
N PRO A 179 29.35 -3.31 3.28
CA PRO A 179 29.89 -4.63 3.61
C PRO A 179 29.80 -5.02 5.09
N GLN A 180 29.09 -4.26 5.89
CA GLN A 180 28.76 -4.58 7.28
C GLN A 180 27.40 -5.27 7.45
N ILE A 181 26.75 -5.68 6.37
CA ILE A 181 25.51 -6.48 6.38
C ILE A 181 25.83 -7.99 6.16
N LEU A 182 27.08 -8.40 6.33
CA LEU A 182 27.47 -9.82 6.41
C LEU A 182 27.74 -10.22 7.85
#